data_a2960bc445115fb76852acb54b55bf3a
#
_entry.id   a2960bc445115fb76852acb54b55bf3a
#
_cell.length_a   1.000
_cell.length_b   1.000
_cell.length_c   1.000
_cell.angle_alpha   90.00
_cell.angle_beta   90.00
_cell.angle_gamma   90.00
#
_symmetry.space_group_name_H-M   'P 1'
#
loop_
_entity.id
_entity.type
_entity.pdbx_description
1 polymer ?
#
loop_
_entity_poly.entity_id
_entity_poly.type
_entity_poly.pdbx_seq_one_letter_code
_entity_poly.pdbx_strand_id
1 'polypeptide(L)'
;ISGSYTNYRTPQQQKLDGTIYTNENTTETERNLTSGSEQTISKWMFTADQTHSLAHGWGLSYGVKGQFTSNKSYQNTLDKEGNILPNATSSVDINERIWNIYAGFSKQINKAISLEVSAAAEQYHSPIWDKWRIYPSLNALWNINENHLLNLSFSSNSEFPSYWSTMSSVFYSSAYTEIHGNPDLKPYSYYNVNLMWQIKRRYTLMAFASLKPDYSVQLPYQPTDRMAVILKETNFNYENSFGLQASAIFGAGKWLNGNVFAVGIYKHAKSDHFFDLPFNRKKLTAALGGTASIKLCSTQDLRLILNPFFQSKVI
;
A
#
# COMPACT_ATOMS: atom_id res chain seq x y z
N ILE A 1 -15.25 13.40 -19.64
CA ILE A 1 -13.89 13.43 -20.21
C ILE A 1 -13.06 14.40 -19.41
N SER A 2 -11.89 13.98 -18.98
CA SER A 2 -10.93 14.81 -18.26
C SER A 2 -9.51 14.58 -18.77
N GLY A 3 -8.66 15.61 -18.63
CA GLY A 3 -7.24 15.51 -18.92
C GLY A 3 -6.45 16.28 -17.86
N SER A 4 -5.28 15.79 -17.51
CA SER A 4 -4.38 16.46 -16.59
C SER A 4 -2.92 16.31 -17.03
N TYR A 5 -2.13 17.31 -16.72
CA TYR A 5 -0.68 17.29 -16.82
C TYR A 5 -0.08 17.60 -15.47
N THR A 6 0.90 16.83 -15.06
CA THR A 6 1.66 17.04 -13.82
C THR A 6 3.14 17.02 -14.15
N ASN A 7 3.87 18.00 -13.67
CA ASN A 7 5.32 18.03 -13.70
C ASN A 7 5.83 18.16 -12.26
N TYR A 8 6.77 17.33 -11.91
CA TYR A 8 7.33 17.26 -10.57
C TYR A 8 8.85 17.16 -10.68
N ARG A 9 9.56 17.99 -9.95
CA ARG A 9 11.01 17.98 -9.86
C ARG A 9 11.45 18.06 -8.41
N THR A 10 12.27 17.11 -7.98
CA THR A 10 12.78 17.05 -6.60
C THR A 10 14.28 16.88 -6.61
N PRO A 11 15.03 17.96 -6.48
CA PRO A 11 16.46 17.88 -6.17
C PRO A 11 16.64 17.56 -4.68
N GLN A 12 17.61 16.71 -4.37
CA GLN A 12 18.00 16.36 -3.00
C GLN A 12 19.52 16.37 -2.89
N GLN A 13 20.02 16.86 -1.76
CA GLN A 13 21.42 16.78 -1.39
C GLN A 13 21.53 16.23 0.02
N GLN A 14 22.46 15.35 0.22
CA GLN A 14 22.75 14.75 1.52
C GLN A 14 24.25 14.71 1.73
N LYS A 15 24.67 15.08 2.93
CA LYS A 15 26.04 14.86 3.41
C LYS A 15 25.97 13.85 4.54
N LEU A 16 26.79 12.83 4.46
CA LEU A 16 26.93 11.80 5.46
C LEU A 16 28.36 11.80 5.98
N ASP A 17 28.53 12.06 7.27
CA ASP A 17 29.78 11.93 7.98
C ASP A 17 29.57 10.89 9.10
N GLY A 18 30.31 9.81 9.07
CA GLY A 18 30.17 8.73 10.05
C GLY A 18 31.39 7.84 10.16
N THR A 19 31.63 7.32 11.35
CA THR A 19 32.71 6.38 11.64
C THR A 19 32.13 5.09 12.20
N ILE A 20 32.55 3.95 11.67
CA ILE A 20 32.20 2.63 12.14
C ILE A 20 33.35 2.08 12.97
N TYR A 21 33.06 1.79 14.23
CA TYR A 21 34.00 1.14 15.13
C TYR A 21 33.74 -0.37 15.19
N THR A 22 34.76 -1.18 14.96
CA THR A 22 34.69 -2.63 15.22
C THR A 22 35.28 -2.92 16.60
N ASN A 23 34.66 -3.84 17.34
CA ASN A 23 34.91 -4.09 18.78
C ASN A 23 36.32 -4.58 19.13
N GLU A 24 37.20 -4.82 18.20
CA GLU A 24 38.58 -5.27 18.39
C GLU A 24 39.59 -4.22 17.95
N ASN A 25 39.44 -3.03 18.49
CA ASN A 25 40.50 -1.95 18.59
C ASN A 25 41.26 -1.51 17.32
N THR A 26 40.92 -1.89 16.09
CA THR A 26 41.86 -1.64 14.99
C THR A 26 41.32 -1.22 13.64
N THR A 27 40.03 -1.16 13.41
CA THR A 27 39.55 -0.72 12.08
C THR A 27 38.41 0.26 12.18
N GLU A 28 38.74 1.53 12.23
CA GLU A 28 37.78 2.62 11.95
C GLU A 28 37.54 2.65 10.45
N THR A 29 36.30 2.50 10.02
CA THR A 29 35.92 2.80 8.65
C THR A 29 35.23 4.15 8.64
N GLU A 30 35.89 5.17 8.20
CA GLU A 30 35.28 6.47 7.93
C GLU A 30 34.41 6.37 6.67
N ARG A 31 33.18 6.87 6.77
CA ARG A 31 32.28 6.98 5.63
C ARG A 31 31.82 8.43 5.51
N ASN A 32 32.55 9.22 4.75
CA ASN A 32 32.27 10.63 4.49
C ASN A 32 31.82 10.76 3.03
N LEU A 33 30.52 10.96 2.82
CA LEU A 33 29.89 10.93 1.49
C LEU A 33 29.11 12.20 1.26
N THR A 34 29.10 12.65 0.01
CA THR A 34 28.20 13.70 -0.46
C THR A 34 27.37 13.14 -1.61
N SER A 35 26.07 13.02 -1.42
CA SER A 35 25.15 12.53 -2.44
C SER A 35 24.27 13.65 -2.96
N GLY A 36 24.18 13.76 -4.29
CA GLY A 36 23.20 14.58 -4.99
C GLY A 36 22.26 13.68 -5.79
N SER A 37 20.98 13.90 -5.72
CA SER A 37 20.01 13.22 -6.55
C SER A 37 18.95 14.19 -7.06
N GLU A 38 18.41 13.91 -8.23
CA GLU A 38 17.29 14.64 -8.78
C GLU A 38 16.36 13.68 -9.50
N GLN A 39 15.09 13.88 -9.30
CA GLN A 39 14.05 13.19 -10.04
C GLN A 39 13.13 14.23 -10.71
N THR A 40 12.93 14.05 -12.02
CA THR A 40 11.95 14.83 -12.78
C THR A 40 10.93 13.87 -13.37
N ILE A 41 9.66 14.06 -13.02
CA ILE A 41 8.54 13.27 -13.54
C ILE A 41 7.59 14.20 -14.29
N SER A 42 7.32 13.86 -15.55
CA SER A 42 6.30 14.50 -16.35
C SER A 42 5.22 13.48 -16.68
N LYS A 43 3.97 13.78 -16.34
CA LYS A 43 2.86 12.84 -16.46
C LYS A 43 1.67 13.49 -17.16
N TRP A 44 1.25 12.88 -18.24
CA TRP A 44 -0.02 13.16 -18.90
C TRP A 44 -1.04 12.07 -18.55
N MET A 45 -2.24 12.46 -18.24
CA MET A 45 -3.34 11.54 -17.97
C MET A 45 -4.59 12.06 -18.64
N PHE A 46 -5.34 11.17 -19.27
CA PHE A 46 -6.68 11.43 -19.77
C PHE A 46 -7.62 10.31 -19.37
N THR A 47 -8.87 10.65 -19.15
CA THR A 47 -9.94 9.73 -18.80
C THR A 47 -11.20 10.09 -19.57
N ALA A 48 -11.84 9.09 -20.13
CA ALA A 48 -13.18 9.22 -20.68
C ALA A 48 -14.04 8.09 -20.11
N ASP A 49 -15.09 8.45 -19.41
CA ASP A 49 -16.01 7.53 -18.76
C ASP A 49 -17.46 7.93 -19.03
N GLN A 50 -18.31 6.93 -19.06
CA GLN A 50 -19.73 7.07 -19.33
C GLN A 50 -20.51 6.07 -18.48
N THR A 51 -21.66 6.52 -17.99
CA THR A 51 -22.62 5.70 -17.25
C THR A 51 -23.99 5.85 -17.86
N HIS A 52 -24.69 4.73 -18.05
CA HIS A 52 -26.04 4.68 -18.57
C HIS A 52 -26.96 3.95 -17.61
N SER A 53 -28.07 4.56 -17.32
CA SER A 53 -29.19 3.89 -16.68
C SER A 53 -30.02 3.19 -17.74
N LEU A 54 -30.12 1.87 -17.66
CA LEU A 54 -30.86 1.04 -18.58
C LEU A 54 -32.22 0.64 -18.00
N ALA A 55 -33.09 0.08 -18.86
CA ALA A 55 -34.40 -0.40 -18.42
C ALA A 55 -34.30 -1.49 -17.34
N HIS A 56 -35.36 -1.64 -16.54
CA HIS A 56 -35.51 -2.69 -15.53
C HIS A 56 -34.43 -2.64 -14.43
N GLY A 57 -33.91 -1.46 -14.09
CA GLY A 57 -32.92 -1.27 -13.02
C GLY A 57 -31.52 -1.79 -13.35
N TRP A 58 -31.17 -1.93 -14.61
CA TRP A 58 -29.81 -2.14 -15.05
C TRP A 58 -29.06 -0.82 -15.18
N GLY A 59 -27.78 -0.85 -14.88
CA GLY A 59 -26.82 0.21 -15.17
C GLY A 59 -25.62 -0.36 -15.92
N LEU A 60 -25.05 0.42 -16.82
CA LEU A 60 -23.83 0.13 -17.54
C LEU A 60 -22.86 1.27 -17.30
N SER A 61 -21.65 0.96 -16.85
CA SER A 61 -20.53 1.90 -16.76
C SER A 61 -19.38 1.38 -17.59
N TYR A 62 -18.69 2.25 -18.31
CA TYR A 62 -17.49 1.90 -19.06
C TYR A 62 -16.63 3.12 -19.27
N GLY A 63 -15.36 2.90 -19.50
CA GLY A 63 -14.43 3.99 -19.75
C GLY A 63 -13.05 3.52 -20.15
N VAL A 64 -12.24 4.51 -20.49
CA VAL A 64 -10.84 4.35 -20.82
C VAL A 64 -10.02 5.40 -20.12
N LYS A 65 -8.88 4.99 -19.58
CA LYS A 65 -7.86 5.86 -19.00
C LYS A 65 -6.54 5.60 -19.72
N GLY A 66 -5.90 6.67 -20.14
CA GLY A 66 -4.54 6.66 -20.66
C GLY A 66 -3.62 7.47 -19.77
N GLN A 67 -2.43 6.96 -19.50
CA GLN A 67 -1.40 7.65 -18.75
C GLN A 67 -0.06 7.47 -19.45
N PHE A 68 0.66 8.57 -19.62
CA PHE A 68 2.01 8.62 -20.18
C PHE A 68 2.89 9.31 -19.18
N THR A 69 3.95 8.64 -18.76
CA THR A 69 4.87 9.14 -17.76
C THR A 69 6.29 9.10 -18.32
N SER A 70 7.00 10.21 -18.22
CA SER A 70 8.44 10.27 -18.43
C SER A 70 9.10 10.55 -17.08
N ASN A 71 9.98 9.66 -16.66
CA ASN A 71 10.75 9.80 -15.42
C ASN A 71 12.23 9.83 -15.75
N LYS A 72 12.88 10.92 -15.37
CA LYS A 72 14.34 11.08 -15.41
C LYS A 72 14.83 11.22 -13.98
N SER A 73 15.62 10.26 -13.55
CA SER A 73 16.20 10.24 -12.21
C SER A 73 17.70 10.04 -12.30
N TYR A 74 18.44 10.80 -11.53
CA TYR A 74 19.86 10.54 -11.36
C TYR A 74 20.25 10.63 -9.89
N GLN A 75 21.28 9.90 -9.53
CA GLN A 75 21.96 9.94 -8.26
C GLN A 75 23.45 9.93 -8.50
N ASN A 76 24.16 10.82 -7.83
CA ASN A 76 25.61 10.88 -7.84
C ASN A 76 26.12 10.94 -6.40
N THR A 77 27.05 10.07 -6.05
CA THR A 77 27.64 10.03 -4.71
C THR A 77 29.17 10.16 -4.82
N LEU A 78 29.72 11.08 -4.06
CA LEU A 78 31.14 11.38 -3.99
C LEU A 78 31.68 10.94 -2.63
N ASP A 79 32.93 10.44 -2.62
CA ASP A 79 33.72 10.25 -1.39
C ASP A 79 34.23 11.58 -0.84
N LYS A 80 35.04 11.54 0.25
CA LYS A 80 35.60 12.73 0.87
C LYS A 80 36.65 13.43 -0.01
N GLU A 81 37.29 12.70 -0.91
CA GLU A 81 38.25 13.21 -1.88
C GLU A 81 37.56 13.80 -3.13
N GLY A 82 36.26 13.66 -3.27
CA GLY A 82 35.48 14.12 -4.41
C GLY A 82 35.41 13.12 -5.58
N ASN A 83 35.87 11.88 -5.38
CA ASN A 83 35.76 10.84 -6.40
C ASN A 83 34.35 10.25 -6.45
N ILE A 84 33.89 9.92 -7.65
CA ILE A 84 32.60 9.29 -7.86
C ILE A 84 32.62 7.85 -7.35
N LEU A 85 31.61 7.46 -6.57
CA LEU A 85 31.35 6.08 -6.17
C LEU A 85 30.46 5.40 -7.20
N PRO A 86 30.97 4.49 -8.07
CA PRO A 86 30.17 3.92 -9.17
C PRO A 86 28.95 3.12 -8.69
N ASN A 87 29.07 2.39 -7.59
CA ASN A 87 27.98 1.60 -7.01
C ASN A 87 26.86 2.44 -6.37
N ALA A 88 27.16 3.71 -6.05
CA ALA A 88 26.22 4.66 -5.47
C ALA A 88 25.82 5.77 -6.46
N THR A 89 26.12 5.56 -7.76
CA THR A 89 25.79 6.48 -8.85
C THR A 89 24.92 5.76 -9.86
N SER A 90 23.81 6.38 -10.27
CA SER A 90 22.87 5.81 -11.23
C SER A 90 22.14 6.91 -11.99
N SER A 91 21.82 6.63 -13.24
CA SER A 91 20.96 7.48 -14.07
C SER A 91 19.93 6.59 -14.78
N VAL A 92 18.68 6.99 -14.69
CA VAL A 92 17.54 6.24 -15.25
C VAL A 92 16.65 7.20 -16.04
N ASP A 93 16.34 6.83 -17.28
CA ASP A 93 15.35 7.51 -18.12
C ASP A 93 14.30 6.48 -18.54
N ILE A 94 13.10 6.58 -17.95
CA ILE A 94 12.02 5.62 -18.14
C ILE A 94 10.82 6.34 -18.73
N ASN A 95 10.34 5.82 -19.86
CA ASN A 95 9.07 6.23 -20.45
C ASN A 95 8.04 5.11 -20.30
N GLU A 96 6.92 5.42 -19.71
CA GLU A 96 5.86 4.47 -19.41
C GLU A 96 4.55 4.85 -20.08
N ARG A 97 3.77 3.84 -20.42
CA ARG A 97 2.41 3.99 -20.93
C ARG A 97 1.49 3.02 -20.22
N ILE A 98 0.41 3.53 -19.68
CA ILE A 98 -0.64 2.71 -19.07
C ILE A 98 -1.94 2.99 -19.82
N TRP A 99 -2.54 1.93 -20.32
CA TRP A 99 -3.89 1.93 -20.84
C TRP A 99 -4.77 1.10 -19.93
N ASN A 100 -5.88 1.65 -19.50
CA ASN A 100 -6.86 0.96 -18.69
C ASN A 100 -8.23 1.13 -19.33
N ILE A 101 -8.85 0.01 -19.66
CA ILE A 101 -10.21 -0.05 -20.23
C ILE A 101 -11.05 -0.83 -19.24
N TYR A 102 -12.19 -0.28 -18.86
CA TYR A 102 -13.07 -0.95 -17.93
C TYR A 102 -14.52 -0.97 -18.40
N ALA A 103 -15.24 -1.99 -17.95
CA ALA A 103 -16.67 -2.08 -18.09
C ALA A 103 -17.29 -2.70 -16.83
N GLY A 104 -18.47 -2.23 -16.46
CA GLY A 104 -19.20 -2.69 -15.31
C GLY A 104 -20.70 -2.69 -15.56
N PHE A 105 -21.38 -3.67 -14.96
CA PHE A 105 -22.82 -3.77 -14.94
C PHE A 105 -23.31 -3.70 -13.50
N SER A 106 -24.31 -2.88 -13.27
CA SER A 106 -25.04 -2.83 -12.02
C SER A 106 -26.48 -3.26 -12.21
N LYS A 107 -27.05 -3.88 -11.21
CA LYS A 107 -28.44 -4.34 -11.20
C LYS A 107 -29.06 -4.10 -9.84
N GLN A 108 -30.12 -3.30 -9.83
CA GLN A 108 -31.06 -3.28 -8.72
C GLN A 108 -32.07 -4.41 -8.94
N ILE A 109 -31.85 -5.56 -8.29
CA ILE A 109 -32.69 -6.76 -8.46
C ILE A 109 -34.08 -6.51 -7.89
N ASN A 110 -34.11 -5.91 -6.70
CA ASN A 110 -35.33 -5.44 -6.03
C ASN A 110 -34.92 -4.32 -5.03
N LYS A 111 -35.88 -3.82 -4.22
CA LYS A 111 -35.57 -2.78 -3.21
C LYS A 111 -34.53 -3.20 -2.17
N ALA A 112 -34.34 -4.51 -1.99
CA ALA A 112 -33.46 -5.06 -0.97
C ALA A 112 -32.06 -5.44 -1.52
N ILE A 113 -31.94 -5.79 -2.81
CA ILE A 113 -30.71 -6.37 -3.36
C ILE A 113 -30.20 -5.52 -4.53
N SER A 114 -28.94 -5.08 -4.42
CA SER A 114 -28.19 -4.50 -5.52
C SER A 114 -26.89 -5.29 -5.76
N LEU A 115 -26.52 -5.44 -7.01
CA LEU A 115 -25.33 -6.13 -7.46
C LEU A 115 -24.60 -5.25 -8.47
N GLU A 116 -23.29 -5.18 -8.33
CA GLU A 116 -22.38 -4.54 -9.27
C GLU A 116 -21.22 -5.47 -9.57
N VAL A 117 -20.96 -5.70 -10.84
CA VAL A 117 -19.81 -6.50 -11.34
C VAL A 117 -19.08 -5.69 -12.37
N SER A 118 -17.80 -5.56 -12.23
CA SER A 118 -16.97 -4.85 -13.22
C SER A 118 -15.63 -5.56 -13.43
N ALA A 119 -15.00 -5.24 -14.54
CA ALA A 119 -13.64 -5.63 -14.80
C ALA A 119 -12.91 -4.50 -15.51
N ALA A 120 -11.64 -4.30 -15.15
CA ALA A 120 -10.72 -3.44 -15.88
C ALA A 120 -9.63 -4.30 -16.53
N ALA A 121 -9.29 -4.01 -17.78
CA ALA A 121 -8.14 -4.55 -18.46
C ALA A 121 -7.09 -3.45 -18.56
N GLU A 122 -5.91 -3.69 -18.03
CA GLU A 122 -4.81 -2.74 -18.01
C GLU A 122 -3.61 -3.28 -18.76
N GLN A 123 -3.10 -2.49 -19.69
CA GLN A 123 -1.80 -2.70 -20.29
C GLN A 123 -0.82 -1.72 -19.69
N TYR A 124 0.22 -2.23 -19.05
CA TYR A 124 1.35 -1.45 -18.62
C TYR A 124 2.57 -1.77 -19.48
N HIS A 125 3.11 -0.73 -20.10
CA HIS A 125 4.31 -0.79 -20.93
C HIS A 125 5.39 0.13 -20.38
N SER A 126 6.56 -0.44 -20.11
CA SER A 126 7.81 0.26 -19.74
C SER A 126 8.99 -0.46 -20.38
N PRO A 127 10.21 0.05 -20.32
CA PRO A 127 11.41 -0.66 -20.79
C PRO A 127 11.64 -2.03 -20.13
N ILE A 128 11.11 -2.23 -18.92
CA ILE A 128 11.31 -3.45 -18.12
C ILE A 128 10.07 -4.35 -18.16
N TRP A 129 8.87 -3.82 -18.47
CA TRP A 129 7.63 -4.58 -18.45
C TRP A 129 6.70 -4.22 -19.58
N ASP A 130 6.07 -5.24 -20.16
CA ASP A 130 5.00 -5.09 -21.13
C ASP A 130 3.99 -6.22 -20.89
N LYS A 131 2.95 -5.94 -20.09
CA LYS A 131 1.99 -6.96 -19.65
C LYS A 131 0.58 -6.39 -19.59
N TRP A 132 -0.37 -7.25 -20.01
CA TRP A 132 -1.79 -7.08 -19.72
C TRP A 132 -2.16 -7.74 -18.41
N ARG A 133 -3.04 -7.07 -17.68
CA ARG A 133 -3.67 -7.58 -16.45
C ARG A 133 -5.16 -7.29 -16.45
N ILE A 134 -5.93 -8.17 -15.81
CA ILE A 134 -7.38 -8.01 -15.66
C ILE A 134 -7.67 -7.89 -14.18
N TYR A 135 -8.48 -6.88 -13.84
CA TYR A 135 -8.88 -6.56 -12.46
C TYR A 135 -10.41 -6.68 -12.33
N PRO A 136 -10.91 -7.87 -11.97
CA PRO A 136 -12.33 -8.02 -11.66
C PRO A 136 -12.68 -7.39 -10.32
N SER A 137 -13.91 -6.89 -10.21
CA SER A 137 -14.51 -6.43 -8.97
C SER A 137 -15.96 -6.83 -8.87
N LEU A 138 -16.45 -6.98 -7.64
CA LEU A 138 -17.82 -7.32 -7.30
C LEU A 138 -18.23 -6.52 -6.06
N ASN A 139 -19.44 -5.97 -6.08
CA ASN A 139 -20.07 -5.44 -4.91
C ASN A 139 -21.53 -5.91 -4.86
N ALA A 140 -21.91 -6.59 -3.79
CA ALA A 140 -23.26 -7.08 -3.56
C ALA A 140 -23.77 -6.56 -2.22
N LEU A 141 -24.86 -5.83 -2.26
CA LEU A 141 -25.53 -5.29 -1.09
C LEU A 141 -26.89 -5.94 -0.94
N TRP A 142 -27.18 -6.44 0.26
CA TRP A 142 -28.45 -7.04 0.60
C TRP A 142 -29.02 -6.43 1.89
N ASN A 143 -30.04 -5.61 1.75
CA ASN A 143 -30.89 -5.14 2.85
C ASN A 143 -31.89 -6.25 3.20
N ILE A 144 -31.51 -7.18 4.08
CA ILE A 144 -32.36 -8.33 4.47
C ILE A 144 -33.67 -7.82 5.09
N ASN A 145 -33.54 -6.81 5.93
CA ASN A 145 -34.67 -6.06 6.52
C ASN A 145 -34.13 -4.74 7.13
N GLU A 146 -34.97 -3.97 7.81
CA GLU A 146 -34.61 -2.69 8.42
C GLU A 146 -33.44 -2.78 9.45
N ASN A 147 -33.23 -3.98 10.00
CA ASN A 147 -32.22 -4.24 11.03
C ASN A 147 -30.98 -4.95 10.52
N HIS A 148 -31.01 -5.53 9.33
CA HIS A 148 -29.93 -6.37 8.82
C HIS A 148 -29.52 -5.96 7.41
N LEU A 149 -28.29 -5.52 7.27
CA LEU A 149 -27.62 -5.20 6.02
C LEU A 149 -26.40 -6.12 5.86
N LEU A 150 -26.29 -6.80 4.74
CA LEU A 150 -25.13 -7.58 4.34
C LEU A 150 -24.49 -6.94 3.12
N ASN A 151 -23.17 -6.77 3.16
CA ASN A 151 -22.38 -6.31 2.01
C ASN A 151 -21.21 -7.26 1.78
N LEU A 152 -21.10 -7.77 0.56
CA LEU A 152 -19.96 -8.52 0.07
C LEU A 152 -19.26 -7.69 -0.99
N SER A 153 -17.97 -7.44 -0.81
CA SER A 153 -17.15 -6.79 -1.82
C SER A 153 -15.90 -7.63 -2.14
N PHE A 154 -15.56 -7.67 -3.41
CA PHE A 154 -14.32 -8.19 -3.94
C PHE A 154 -13.70 -7.14 -4.84
N SER A 155 -12.40 -6.91 -4.69
CA SER A 155 -11.64 -6.00 -5.56
C SER A 155 -10.26 -6.57 -5.84
N SER A 156 -9.75 -6.28 -7.01
CA SER A 156 -8.38 -6.58 -7.39
C SER A 156 -7.70 -5.37 -8.01
N ASN A 157 -6.39 -5.28 -7.84
CA ASN A 157 -5.56 -4.24 -8.43
C ASN A 157 -4.08 -4.68 -8.43
N SER A 158 -3.19 -3.87 -9.01
CA SER A 158 -1.74 -4.03 -8.91
C SER A 158 -1.07 -2.80 -8.34
N GLU A 159 0.07 -3.01 -7.73
CA GLU A 159 0.96 -1.96 -7.27
C GLU A 159 2.31 -2.10 -7.97
N PHE A 160 2.83 -0.98 -8.46
CA PHE A 160 4.10 -0.91 -9.18
C PHE A 160 5.18 -0.41 -8.23
N PRO A 161 6.41 -0.98 -8.31
CA PRO A 161 7.54 -0.48 -7.52
C PRO A 161 7.82 1.00 -7.81
N SER A 162 8.39 1.69 -6.83
CA SER A 162 8.85 3.05 -7.05
C SER A 162 10.07 3.07 -7.97
N TYR A 163 10.27 4.17 -8.69
CA TYR A 163 11.44 4.31 -9.57
C TYR A 163 12.76 4.19 -8.79
N TRP A 164 12.79 4.70 -7.56
CA TRP A 164 13.97 4.59 -6.69
C TRP A 164 14.26 3.14 -6.30
N SER A 165 13.22 2.36 -6.02
CA SER A 165 13.40 0.95 -5.69
C SER A 165 13.94 0.11 -6.85
N THR A 166 13.74 0.56 -8.10
CA THR A 166 14.20 -0.15 -9.30
C THR A 166 15.55 0.32 -9.84
N MET A 167 16.15 1.36 -9.25
CA MET A 167 17.50 1.81 -9.63
C MET A 167 18.55 0.78 -9.22
N SER A 168 19.64 0.65 -9.98
CA SER A 168 20.76 -0.26 -9.68
C SER A 168 21.82 0.40 -8.79
N SER A 169 21.45 1.31 -7.91
CA SER A 169 22.37 2.07 -7.06
C SER A 169 22.17 1.79 -5.58
N VAL A 170 23.19 2.10 -4.79
CA VAL A 170 23.14 2.07 -3.34
C VAL A 170 23.05 3.49 -2.82
N PHE A 171 22.08 3.72 -1.93
CA PHE A 171 21.95 4.95 -1.18
C PHE A 171 22.33 4.70 0.29
N TYR A 172 23.21 5.53 0.83
CA TYR A 172 23.66 5.44 2.21
C TYR A 172 22.82 6.36 3.09
N SER A 173 21.98 5.81 3.95
CA SER A 173 21.19 6.61 4.91
C SER A 173 21.90 6.82 6.24
N SER A 174 22.91 6.01 6.55
CA SER A 174 23.85 6.19 7.66
C SER A 174 25.18 5.51 7.34
N ALA A 175 26.17 5.62 8.23
CA ALA A 175 27.47 4.98 8.05
C ALA A 175 27.38 3.46 7.80
N TYR A 176 26.39 2.79 8.37
CA TYR A 176 26.17 1.34 8.27
C TYR A 176 24.84 0.93 7.65
N THR A 177 23.97 1.88 7.28
CA THR A 177 22.67 1.56 6.66
C THR A 177 22.70 1.89 5.17
N GLU A 178 22.48 0.87 4.37
CA GLU A 178 22.48 0.90 2.92
C GLU A 178 21.09 0.60 2.38
N ILE A 179 20.61 1.44 1.49
CA ILE A 179 19.38 1.19 0.74
C ILE A 179 19.78 0.78 -0.67
N HIS A 180 19.54 -0.48 -1.00
CA HIS A 180 19.87 -1.04 -2.30
C HIS A 180 18.64 -1.01 -3.21
N GLY A 181 18.80 -0.47 -4.41
CA GLY A 181 17.79 -0.64 -5.44
C GLY A 181 17.77 -2.08 -5.97
N ASN A 182 16.68 -2.45 -6.62
CA ASN A 182 16.46 -3.77 -7.18
C ASN A 182 15.81 -3.68 -8.57
N PRO A 183 16.58 -3.72 -9.66
CA PRO A 183 16.05 -3.65 -11.02
C PRO A 183 15.12 -4.82 -11.39
N ASP A 184 15.20 -5.93 -10.65
CA ASP A 184 14.40 -7.13 -10.91
C ASP A 184 13.02 -7.10 -10.21
N LEU A 185 12.68 -6.02 -9.53
CA LEU A 185 11.40 -5.87 -8.87
C LEU A 185 10.25 -5.99 -9.86
N LYS A 186 9.26 -6.78 -9.49
CA LYS A 186 8.02 -6.99 -10.24
C LYS A 186 6.86 -6.27 -9.56
N PRO A 187 5.89 -5.75 -10.35
CA PRO A 187 4.64 -5.32 -9.76
C PRO A 187 3.92 -6.50 -9.15
N TYR A 188 3.27 -6.29 -8.01
CA TYR A 188 2.45 -7.32 -7.40
C TYR A 188 0.96 -7.00 -7.55
N SER A 189 0.16 -8.06 -7.59
CA SER A 189 -1.29 -7.94 -7.56
C SER A 189 -1.82 -8.16 -6.15
N TYR A 190 -2.95 -7.56 -5.84
CA TYR A 190 -3.65 -7.85 -4.62
C TYR A 190 -5.15 -8.06 -4.86
N TYR A 191 -5.71 -8.97 -4.07
CA TYR A 191 -7.10 -9.37 -4.13
C TYR A 191 -7.68 -9.21 -2.73
N ASN A 192 -8.70 -8.37 -2.60
CA ASN A 192 -9.36 -8.10 -1.33
C ASN A 192 -10.80 -8.61 -1.37
N VAL A 193 -11.17 -9.35 -0.34
CA VAL A 193 -12.54 -9.79 -0.09
C VAL A 193 -12.98 -9.22 1.25
N ASN A 194 -14.15 -8.61 1.31
CA ASN A 194 -14.75 -8.13 2.54
C ASN A 194 -16.22 -8.57 2.60
N LEU A 195 -16.59 -9.14 3.72
CA LEU A 195 -17.96 -9.46 4.06
C LEU A 195 -18.33 -8.68 5.32
N MET A 196 -19.25 -7.76 5.21
CA MET A 196 -19.74 -6.94 6.31
C MET A 196 -21.19 -7.26 6.59
N TRP A 197 -21.51 -7.52 7.85
CA TRP A 197 -22.88 -7.67 8.35
C TRP A 197 -23.16 -6.59 9.39
N GLN A 198 -24.06 -5.68 9.07
CA GLN A 198 -24.52 -4.65 9.99
C GLN A 198 -25.87 -5.08 10.60
N ILE A 199 -25.99 -5.00 11.93
CA ILE A 199 -27.14 -5.41 12.72
C ILE A 199 -27.68 -4.22 13.50
N LYS A 200 -28.96 -3.91 13.30
CA LYS A 200 -29.69 -2.82 13.98
C LYS A 200 -28.98 -1.45 13.87
N ARG A 201 -28.18 -1.24 12.80
CA ARG A 201 -27.33 -0.04 12.62
C ARG A 201 -26.39 0.25 13.81
N ARG A 202 -26.21 -0.73 14.70
CA ARG A 202 -25.49 -0.61 15.95
C ARG A 202 -24.27 -1.54 16.02
N TYR A 203 -24.41 -2.74 15.50
CA TYR A 203 -23.35 -3.75 15.52
C TYR A 203 -22.86 -3.99 14.10
N THR A 204 -21.56 -4.12 13.94
CA THR A 204 -20.95 -4.49 12.64
C THR A 204 -20.01 -5.67 12.87
N LEU A 205 -20.23 -6.73 12.11
CA LEU A 205 -19.30 -7.85 12.00
C LEU A 205 -18.67 -7.79 10.61
N MET A 206 -17.38 -7.95 10.52
CA MET A 206 -16.65 -7.95 9.24
C MET A 206 -15.64 -9.09 9.22
N ALA A 207 -15.67 -9.85 8.12
CA ALA A 207 -14.62 -10.78 7.75
C ALA A 207 -13.90 -10.25 6.52
N PHE A 208 -12.58 -10.31 6.51
CA PHE A 208 -11.81 -9.84 5.36
C PHE A 208 -10.63 -10.75 5.06
N ALA A 209 -10.26 -10.79 3.79
CA ALA A 209 -9.06 -11.44 3.31
C ALA A 209 -8.34 -10.51 2.32
N SER A 210 -7.02 -10.48 2.38
CA SER A 210 -6.17 -9.83 1.40
C SER A 210 -5.08 -10.80 0.97
N LEU A 211 -5.05 -11.11 -0.32
CA LEU A 211 -4.09 -12.03 -0.94
C LEU A 211 -3.18 -11.22 -1.84
N LYS A 212 -1.88 -11.30 -1.62
CA LYS A 212 -0.86 -10.53 -2.35
C LYS A 212 0.24 -11.47 -2.87
N PRO A 213 0.04 -12.13 -4.02
CA PRO A 213 1.13 -12.83 -4.69
C PRO A 213 2.19 -11.83 -5.17
N ASP A 214 3.44 -12.27 -5.24
CA ASP A 214 4.61 -11.46 -5.61
C ASP A 214 4.79 -10.17 -4.78
N TYR A 215 4.26 -10.14 -3.56
CA TYR A 215 4.27 -8.96 -2.69
C TYR A 215 5.67 -8.40 -2.50
N SER A 216 5.87 -7.14 -2.84
CA SER A 216 7.14 -6.47 -2.61
C SER A 216 7.20 -5.87 -1.21
N VAL A 217 8.33 -6.06 -0.55
CA VAL A 217 8.56 -5.57 0.81
C VAL A 217 10.04 -5.22 1.00
N GLN A 218 10.29 -4.16 1.74
CA GLN A 218 11.62 -3.79 2.20
C GLN A 218 11.76 -4.18 3.68
N LEU A 219 12.63 -5.15 3.95
CA LEU A 219 12.97 -5.56 5.32
C LEU A 219 14.48 -5.41 5.54
N PRO A 220 14.91 -5.11 6.78
CA PRO A 220 16.32 -5.04 7.10
C PRO A 220 16.97 -6.44 7.02
N TYR A 221 18.12 -6.50 6.38
CA TYR A 221 19.00 -7.66 6.32
C TYR A 221 20.38 -7.26 6.84
N GLN A 222 20.95 -8.07 7.70
CA GLN A 222 22.30 -7.89 8.20
C GLN A 222 23.20 -8.97 7.59
N PRO A 223 24.13 -8.61 6.70
CA PRO A 223 25.11 -9.55 6.17
C PRO A 223 26.06 -10.04 7.26
N THR A 224 26.60 -11.24 7.08
CA THR A 224 27.49 -11.88 8.06
C THR A 224 28.95 -11.46 7.90
N ASP A 225 29.32 -10.90 6.75
CA ASP A 225 30.68 -10.57 6.34
C ASP A 225 31.10 -9.14 6.71
N ARG A 226 30.14 -8.28 7.06
CA ARG A 226 30.41 -6.88 7.39
C ARG A 226 29.34 -6.26 8.26
N MET A 227 29.72 -5.19 8.98
CA MET A 227 28.77 -4.43 9.78
C MET A 227 27.95 -3.48 8.88
N ALA A 228 26.83 -3.98 8.41
CA ALA A 228 25.89 -3.20 7.61
C ALA A 228 24.46 -3.65 7.86
N VAL A 229 23.51 -2.74 7.67
CA VAL A 229 22.08 -3.06 7.55
C VAL A 229 21.68 -2.72 6.12
N ILE A 230 21.30 -3.73 5.37
CA ILE A 230 20.85 -3.57 3.99
C ILE A 230 19.32 -3.52 3.97
N LEU A 231 18.79 -2.48 3.36
CA LEU A 231 17.38 -2.33 3.05
C LEU A 231 17.23 -2.47 1.53
N LYS A 232 16.70 -3.59 1.08
CA LYS A 232 16.44 -3.86 -0.34
C LYS A 232 15.01 -4.32 -0.49
N GLU A 233 14.25 -3.66 -1.35
CA GLU A 233 12.92 -4.13 -1.69
C GLU A 233 13.00 -5.39 -2.53
N THR A 234 12.28 -6.44 -2.14
CA THR A 234 12.30 -7.75 -2.80
C THR A 234 10.88 -8.29 -2.93
N ASN A 235 10.61 -9.05 -3.99
CA ASN A 235 9.34 -9.73 -4.12
C ASN A 235 9.36 -11.02 -3.29
N PHE A 236 8.38 -11.15 -2.41
CA PHE A 236 8.06 -12.38 -1.70
C PHE A 236 7.15 -13.27 -2.56
N ASN A 237 7.11 -14.58 -2.29
CA ASN A 237 6.15 -15.46 -2.95
C ASN A 237 4.72 -14.96 -2.71
N TYR A 238 4.43 -14.54 -1.47
CA TYR A 238 3.15 -13.91 -1.11
C TYR A 238 3.19 -13.26 0.28
N GLU A 239 2.24 -12.36 0.51
CA GLU A 239 1.76 -11.97 1.83
C GLU A 239 0.24 -12.08 1.85
N ASN A 240 -0.30 -13.02 2.64
CA ASN A 240 -1.73 -13.19 2.80
C ASN A 240 -2.16 -12.77 4.21
N SER A 241 -3.29 -12.09 4.30
CA SER A 241 -3.89 -11.74 5.58
C SER A 241 -5.37 -12.07 5.60
N PHE A 242 -5.84 -12.53 6.76
CA PHE A 242 -7.23 -12.86 7.05
C PHE A 242 -7.60 -12.23 8.38
N GLY A 243 -8.77 -11.62 8.47
CA GLY A 243 -9.18 -10.98 9.69
C GLY A 243 -10.68 -11.04 9.94
N LEU A 244 -11.00 -10.94 11.24
CA LEU A 244 -12.35 -10.79 11.74
C LEU A 244 -12.39 -9.54 12.61
N GLN A 245 -13.40 -8.71 12.43
CA GLN A 245 -13.65 -7.54 13.24
C GLN A 245 -15.10 -7.53 13.71
N ALA A 246 -15.29 -7.18 14.96
CA ALA A 246 -16.59 -6.86 15.52
C ALA A 246 -16.55 -5.45 16.09
N SER A 247 -17.60 -4.68 15.88
CA SER A 247 -17.74 -3.36 16.48
C SER A 247 -19.18 -3.10 16.93
N ALA A 248 -19.32 -2.26 17.95
CA ALA A 248 -20.61 -1.85 18.48
C ALA A 248 -20.60 -0.36 18.80
N ILE A 249 -21.68 0.33 18.44
CA ILE A 249 -21.96 1.68 18.88
C ILE A 249 -22.81 1.61 20.14
N PHE A 250 -22.48 2.38 21.16
CA PHE A 250 -23.25 2.46 22.40
C PHE A 250 -23.58 3.91 22.76
N GLY A 251 -24.59 4.10 23.54
CA GLY A 251 -24.97 5.41 24.03
C GLY A 251 -26.03 5.34 25.12
N ALA A 252 -26.00 6.32 26.02
CA ALA A 252 -26.99 6.51 27.07
C ALA A 252 -27.43 7.97 27.08
N GLY A 253 -28.68 8.23 26.72
CA GLY A 253 -29.24 9.56 26.63
C GLY A 253 -28.41 10.51 25.74
N LYS A 254 -28.30 11.78 26.18
CA LYS A 254 -27.52 12.81 25.50
C LYS A 254 -26.10 12.98 26.08
N TRP A 255 -25.78 12.25 27.16
CA TRP A 255 -24.55 12.46 27.92
C TRP A 255 -23.42 11.49 27.57
N LEU A 256 -23.72 10.30 27.08
CA LEU A 256 -22.73 9.30 26.72
C LEU A 256 -22.98 8.78 25.31
N ASN A 257 -21.97 8.77 24.49
CA ASN A 257 -21.93 8.04 23.21
C ASN A 257 -20.51 7.50 22.98
N GLY A 258 -20.43 6.44 22.19
CA GLY A 258 -19.14 5.85 21.88
C GLY A 258 -19.26 4.65 20.98
N ASN A 259 -18.10 4.08 20.71
CA ASN A 259 -17.97 2.82 19.99
C ASN A 259 -16.89 1.96 20.64
N VAL A 260 -17.00 0.66 20.46
CA VAL A 260 -15.99 -0.33 20.83
C VAL A 260 -15.79 -1.27 19.65
N PHE A 261 -14.56 -1.72 19.48
CA PHE A 261 -14.23 -2.72 18.47
C PHE A 261 -13.22 -3.74 18.97
N ALA A 262 -13.31 -4.93 18.42
CA ALA A 262 -12.30 -5.97 18.55
C ALA A 262 -11.93 -6.47 17.15
N VAL A 263 -10.65 -6.71 16.90
CA VAL A 263 -10.16 -7.24 15.63
C VAL A 263 -9.09 -8.28 15.87
N GLY A 264 -9.15 -9.38 15.12
CA GLY A 264 -8.12 -10.40 15.04
C GLY A 264 -7.63 -10.51 13.59
N ILE A 265 -6.31 -10.50 13.38
CA ILE A 265 -5.69 -10.56 12.06
C ILE A 265 -4.62 -11.64 12.07
N TYR A 266 -4.77 -12.63 11.19
CA TYR A 266 -3.74 -13.59 10.86
C TYR A 266 -3.04 -13.16 9.57
N LYS A 267 -1.72 -13.08 9.59
CA LYS A 267 -0.87 -12.72 8.45
C LYS A 267 0.15 -13.82 8.21
N HIS A 268 0.35 -14.21 6.95
CA HIS A 268 1.37 -15.16 6.54
C HIS A 268 2.14 -14.60 5.35
N ALA A 269 3.43 -14.38 5.55
CA ALA A 269 4.36 -13.93 4.52
C ALA A 269 5.42 -15.01 4.28
N LYS A 270 5.69 -15.32 3.01
CA LYS A 270 6.67 -16.31 2.61
C LYS A 270 7.53 -15.80 1.45
N SER A 271 8.84 -16.07 1.55
CA SER A 271 9.78 -15.93 0.46
C SER A 271 10.76 -17.10 0.50
N ASP A 272 10.99 -17.74 -0.65
CA ASP A 272 11.99 -18.79 -0.77
C ASP A 272 13.40 -18.21 -0.94
N HIS A 273 13.49 -16.93 -1.33
CA HIS A 273 14.72 -16.21 -1.68
C HIS A 273 14.74 -14.79 -1.09
N PHE A 274 14.71 -14.67 0.23
CA PHE A 274 14.96 -13.38 0.88
C PHE A 274 16.47 -13.26 1.16
N PHE A 275 17.19 -12.58 0.28
CA PHE A 275 18.65 -12.63 0.19
C PHE A 275 19.11 -14.09 0.03
N ASP A 276 19.83 -14.63 1.00
CA ASP A 276 20.34 -15.98 1.06
C ASP A 276 19.55 -16.91 2.00
N LEU A 277 18.48 -16.41 2.61
CA LEU A 277 17.70 -17.10 3.64
C LEU A 277 16.24 -17.31 3.20
N PRO A 278 15.64 -18.45 3.52
CA PRO A 278 14.19 -18.63 3.39
C PRO A 278 13.46 -17.80 4.46
N PHE A 279 12.44 -17.09 4.06
CA PHE A 279 11.58 -16.33 4.96
C PHE A 279 10.19 -16.97 5.02
N ASN A 280 9.76 -17.36 6.20
CA ASN A 280 8.41 -17.89 6.41
C ASN A 280 7.91 -17.42 7.77
N ARG A 281 7.08 -16.40 7.77
CA ARG A 281 6.57 -15.78 8.99
C ARG A 281 5.05 -15.80 9.05
N LYS A 282 4.54 -16.41 10.10
CA LYS A 282 3.14 -16.38 10.50
C LYS A 282 2.99 -15.42 11.69
N LYS A 283 1.92 -14.66 11.71
CA LYS A 283 1.69 -13.68 12.76
C LYS A 283 0.19 -13.61 13.05
N LEU A 284 -0.18 -13.77 14.31
CA LEU A 284 -1.51 -13.46 14.80
C LEU A 284 -1.45 -12.20 15.66
N THR A 285 -2.32 -11.27 15.39
CA THR A 285 -2.46 -10.02 16.15
C THR A 285 -3.92 -9.84 16.50
N ALA A 286 -4.20 -9.48 17.75
CA ALA A 286 -5.53 -9.07 18.19
C ALA A 286 -5.46 -7.68 18.78
N ALA A 287 -6.49 -6.88 18.55
CA ALA A 287 -6.63 -5.57 19.18
C ALA A 287 -8.06 -5.35 19.66
N LEU A 288 -8.18 -4.62 20.75
CA LEU A 288 -9.42 -4.15 21.34
C LEU A 288 -9.29 -2.65 21.54
N GLY A 289 -10.27 -1.88 21.10
CA GLY A 289 -10.24 -0.44 21.27
C GLY A 289 -11.63 0.19 21.23
N GLY A 290 -11.67 1.48 21.42
CA GLY A 290 -12.93 2.22 21.35
C GLY A 290 -12.78 3.68 21.67
N THR A 291 -13.88 4.39 21.57
CA THR A 291 -14.00 5.79 21.96
C THR A 291 -15.23 5.95 22.83
N ALA A 292 -15.12 6.66 23.92
CA ALA A 292 -16.26 7.10 24.74
C ALA A 292 -16.22 8.62 24.87
N SER A 293 -17.33 9.29 24.53
CA SER A 293 -17.52 10.72 24.67
C SER A 293 -18.58 10.98 25.75
N ILE A 294 -18.17 11.61 26.82
CA ILE A 294 -19.01 11.93 27.97
C ILE A 294 -19.25 13.44 28.01
N LYS A 295 -20.48 13.87 27.90
CA LYS A 295 -20.86 15.29 28.04
C LYS A 295 -20.90 15.65 29.53
N LEU A 296 -20.02 16.56 29.94
CA LEU A 296 -19.84 16.94 31.35
C LEU A 296 -20.78 18.08 31.76
N CYS A 297 -21.27 18.89 30.83
CA CYS A 297 -22.15 20.00 31.10
C CYS A 297 -23.35 19.99 30.14
N SER A 298 -24.54 20.29 30.66
CA SER A 298 -25.77 20.33 29.85
C SER A 298 -25.91 21.64 29.02
N THR A 299 -25.35 22.73 29.55
CA THR A 299 -25.47 24.08 28.95
C THR A 299 -24.29 24.46 28.06
N GLN A 300 -23.16 23.83 28.25
CA GLN A 300 -21.96 24.02 27.43
C GLN A 300 -21.56 22.71 26.75
N ASP A 301 -20.90 22.77 25.60
CA ASP A 301 -20.43 21.56 24.89
C ASP A 301 -19.07 21.06 25.43
N LEU A 302 -18.97 20.97 26.76
CA LEU A 302 -17.81 20.41 27.43
C LEU A 302 -17.91 18.88 27.43
N ARG A 303 -16.92 18.21 26.85
CA ARG A 303 -16.87 16.74 26.71
C ARG A 303 -15.55 16.18 27.19
N LEU A 304 -15.60 15.04 27.84
CA LEU A 304 -14.45 14.18 28.11
C LEU A 304 -14.44 13.07 27.03
N ILE A 305 -13.32 12.93 26.32
CA ILE A 305 -13.14 11.89 25.31
C ILE A 305 -12.07 10.91 25.79
N LEU A 306 -12.44 9.63 25.86
CA LEU A 306 -11.56 8.53 26.23
C LEU A 306 -11.36 7.62 25.02
N ASN A 307 -10.10 7.27 24.71
CA ASN A 307 -9.71 6.42 23.59
C ASN A 307 -8.84 5.24 24.07
N PRO A 308 -9.41 4.25 24.77
CA PRO A 308 -8.66 3.06 25.18
C PRO A 308 -8.29 2.21 23.95
N PHE A 309 -7.04 1.71 23.95
CA PHE A 309 -6.56 0.80 22.93
C PHE A 309 -5.60 -0.21 23.53
N PHE A 310 -5.83 -1.48 23.23
CA PHE A 310 -4.99 -2.61 23.64
C PHE A 310 -4.66 -3.46 22.42
N GLN A 311 -3.41 -3.86 22.30
CA GLN A 311 -2.95 -4.76 21.25
C GLN A 311 -2.19 -5.93 21.86
N SER A 312 -2.46 -7.15 21.40
CA SER A 312 -1.72 -8.32 21.81
C SER A 312 -0.25 -8.23 21.36
N LYS A 313 0.63 -8.91 22.11
CA LYS A 313 1.93 -9.29 21.55
C LYS A 313 1.69 -10.15 20.30
N VAL A 314 2.61 -10.09 19.36
CA VAL A 314 2.60 -10.93 18.17
C VAL A 314 2.86 -12.38 18.58
N ILE A 315 1.97 -13.27 18.22
CA ILE A 315 2.10 -14.73 18.42
C ILE A 315 2.39 -15.35 17.06
#